data_274bdabb86e8b45e9eb1f2c69dd43520
#
_entry.id   274bdabb86e8b45e9eb1f2c69dd43520
#
_cell.length_a   1.000
_cell.length_b   1.000
_cell.length_c   1.000
_cell.angle_alpha   90.00
_cell.angle_beta   90.00
_cell.angle_gamma   90.00
#
_symmetry.space_group_name_H-M   'P 1'
#
loop_
_entity.id
_entity.type
_entity.pdbx_description
1 polymer ?
#
loop_
_entity_poly.entity_id
_entity_poly.type
_entity_poly.pdbx_seq_one_letter_code
_entity_poly.pdbx_strand_id
1 'polypeptide(L)'
;GEVGTFVAVDVPSRERIADAEPLLDAASYSITIDHHAYPERMTTIAYVNPSMASTSMLIWELSKCLRVENTNEIAVCAYTGLVPDTGRFQFQNTDSRAFASASEMIVAGVDASVVSRELFQNRTLPSVELEAAAIKHMKLALNGEVAISYVTQKDFERAHAVKADSEPLIDVLRSIAGVRVACMLRDQGTSIRGSLRA
;
A
#
# COMPACT_ATOMS: atom_id res chain seq x y z
N GLY A 1 9.06 -4.86 29.38
CA GLY A 1 8.05 -4.05 30.10
C GLY A 1 6.67 -4.63 29.81
N GLU A 2 5.69 -4.36 30.65
CA GLU A 2 4.29 -4.75 30.38
C GLU A 2 3.74 -3.98 29.17
N VAL A 3 3.05 -4.68 28.28
CA VAL A 3 2.33 -4.08 27.15
C VAL A 3 0.87 -3.89 27.61
N GLY A 4 0.46 -2.66 27.88
CA GLY A 4 -0.91 -2.36 28.30
C GLY A 4 -1.90 -2.56 27.17
N THR A 5 -1.69 -1.89 26.03
CA THR A 5 -2.57 -1.97 24.86
C THR A 5 -1.73 -2.14 23.59
N PHE A 6 -2.10 -3.09 22.76
CA PHE A 6 -1.55 -3.28 21.41
C PHE A 6 -2.59 -2.85 20.38
N VAL A 7 -2.20 -1.99 19.45
CA VAL A 7 -3.10 -1.56 18.37
C VAL A 7 -2.46 -1.93 17.04
N ALA A 8 -3.10 -2.84 16.32
CA ALA A 8 -2.74 -3.20 14.95
C ALA A 8 -3.53 -2.32 13.97
N VAL A 9 -2.84 -1.64 13.08
CA VAL A 9 -3.43 -0.74 12.08
C VAL A 9 -3.00 -1.20 10.69
N ASP A 10 -3.96 -1.43 9.80
CA ASP A 10 -3.69 -1.85 8.42
C ASP A 10 -2.96 -3.21 8.29
N VAL A 11 -3.29 -4.12 9.19
CA VAL A 11 -2.65 -5.44 9.27
C VAL A 11 -3.71 -6.53 9.25
N PRO A 12 -3.93 -7.21 8.11
CA PRO A 12 -5.01 -8.19 7.96
C PRO A 12 -4.70 -9.57 8.56
N SER A 13 -3.46 -9.87 8.91
CA SER A 13 -3.08 -11.17 9.47
C SER A 13 -1.97 -11.07 10.49
N ARG A 14 -1.93 -12.07 11.38
CA ARG A 14 -0.91 -12.18 12.41
C ARG A 14 0.51 -12.29 11.84
N GLU A 15 0.68 -13.01 10.74
CA GLU A 15 1.96 -13.12 10.03
C GLU A 15 2.54 -11.74 9.64
N ARG A 16 1.69 -10.75 9.33
CA ARG A 16 2.13 -9.41 8.95
C ARG A 16 2.55 -8.52 10.12
N ILE A 17 2.27 -8.94 11.36
CA ILE A 17 2.78 -8.27 12.56
C ILE A 17 4.30 -8.55 12.71
N ALA A 18 4.79 -9.67 12.17
CA ALA A 18 6.20 -10.06 12.16
C ALA A 18 6.82 -10.00 13.57
N ASP A 19 7.93 -9.31 13.74
CA ASP A 19 8.68 -9.24 15.00
C ASP A 19 7.92 -8.60 16.18
N ALA A 20 6.77 -7.95 15.92
CA ALA A 20 5.94 -7.39 16.98
C ALA A 20 4.89 -8.37 17.53
N GLU A 21 4.80 -9.60 17.00
CA GLU A 21 3.87 -10.64 17.48
C GLU A 21 3.99 -10.93 18.99
N PRO A 22 5.17 -11.01 19.61
CA PRO A 22 5.29 -11.18 21.05
C PRO A 22 4.72 -10.01 21.87
N LEU A 23 4.64 -8.80 21.31
CA LEU A 23 4.01 -7.66 21.96
C LEU A 23 2.49 -7.77 21.96
N LEU A 24 1.90 -8.32 20.88
CA LEU A 24 0.48 -8.63 20.82
C LEU A 24 0.12 -9.67 21.89
N ASP A 25 0.91 -10.73 22.02
CA ASP A 25 0.67 -11.81 23.00
C ASP A 25 0.82 -11.35 24.46
N ALA A 26 1.67 -10.38 24.71
CA ALA A 26 1.90 -9.80 26.06
C ALA A 26 0.91 -8.68 26.40
N ALA A 27 0.05 -8.25 25.47
CA ALA A 27 -0.83 -7.11 25.67
C ALA A 27 -2.06 -7.48 26.51
N SER A 28 -2.36 -6.64 27.50
CA SER A 28 -3.60 -6.77 28.30
C SER A 28 -4.86 -6.51 27.46
N TYR A 29 -4.75 -5.59 26.50
CA TYR A 29 -5.80 -5.24 25.53
C TYR A 29 -5.22 -5.22 24.13
N SER A 30 -5.99 -5.70 23.15
CA SER A 30 -5.57 -5.65 21.75
C SER A 30 -6.70 -5.19 20.86
N ILE A 31 -6.37 -4.32 19.89
CA ILE A 31 -7.30 -3.67 18.99
C ILE A 31 -6.78 -3.81 17.56
N THR A 32 -7.64 -4.17 16.61
CA THR A 32 -7.38 -4.05 15.17
C THR A 32 -8.24 -2.95 14.57
N ILE A 33 -7.64 -2.09 13.76
CA ILE A 33 -8.34 -1.12 12.90
C ILE A 33 -7.88 -1.38 11.48
N ASP A 34 -8.79 -1.81 10.59
CA ASP A 34 -8.42 -2.28 9.26
C ASP A 34 -9.55 -2.07 8.24
N HIS A 35 -9.19 -2.00 6.95
CA HIS A 35 -10.11 -1.91 5.83
C HIS A 35 -10.09 -3.15 4.92
N HIS A 36 -9.21 -4.11 5.15
CA HIS A 36 -9.15 -5.34 4.35
C HIS A 36 -10.42 -6.17 4.46
N ALA A 37 -10.86 -6.80 3.36
CA ALA A 37 -12.14 -7.49 3.29
C ALA A 37 -12.23 -8.75 4.16
N TYR A 38 -11.11 -9.44 4.41
CA TYR A 38 -11.06 -10.72 5.10
C TYR A 38 -9.87 -10.78 6.07
N PRO A 39 -9.89 -9.96 7.14
CA PRO A 39 -8.81 -9.99 8.11
C PRO A 39 -8.92 -11.21 9.03
N GLU A 40 -7.79 -11.68 9.50
CA GLU A 40 -7.71 -12.66 10.57
C GLU A 40 -8.16 -12.03 11.90
N ARG A 41 -8.94 -12.79 12.69
CA ARG A 41 -9.31 -12.34 14.04
C ARG A 41 -8.16 -12.57 15.01
N MET A 42 -7.28 -11.58 15.18
CA MET A 42 -6.06 -11.67 15.98
C MET A 42 -6.09 -10.84 17.27
N THR A 43 -7.10 -9.99 17.44
CA THR A 43 -7.22 -9.08 18.58
C THR A 43 -8.57 -9.23 19.28
N THR A 44 -8.65 -8.76 20.54
CA THR A 44 -9.89 -8.83 21.35
C THR A 44 -10.96 -7.89 20.82
N ILE A 45 -10.59 -6.72 20.30
CA ILE A 45 -11.47 -5.75 19.67
C ILE A 45 -11.02 -5.58 18.21
N ALA A 46 -11.94 -5.67 17.27
CA ALA A 46 -11.66 -5.43 15.87
C ALA A 46 -12.69 -4.46 15.27
N TYR A 47 -12.22 -3.35 14.74
CA TYR A 47 -12.97 -2.45 13.90
C TYR A 47 -12.47 -2.57 12.46
N VAL A 48 -13.19 -3.33 11.66
CA VAL A 48 -12.86 -3.59 10.26
C VAL A 48 -13.98 -3.08 9.38
N ASN A 49 -13.65 -2.21 8.43
CA ASN A 49 -14.63 -1.66 7.50
C ASN A 49 -14.14 -1.69 6.05
N PRO A 50 -14.42 -2.78 5.30
CA PRO A 50 -14.00 -2.91 3.91
C PRO A 50 -14.65 -1.93 2.93
N SER A 51 -15.63 -1.16 3.36
CA SER A 51 -16.23 -0.10 2.53
C SER A 51 -15.44 1.21 2.57
N MET A 52 -14.43 1.31 3.43
CA MET A 52 -13.55 2.47 3.50
C MET A 52 -12.37 2.29 2.55
N ALA A 53 -11.98 3.37 1.90
CA ALA A 53 -10.96 3.34 0.86
C ALA A 53 -9.55 3.00 1.39
N SER A 54 -9.28 3.30 2.66
CA SER A 54 -8.01 3.01 3.33
C SER A 54 -8.18 2.95 4.85
N THR A 55 -7.26 2.30 5.53
CA THR A 55 -7.20 2.35 6.99
C THR A 55 -6.85 3.75 7.49
N SER A 56 -6.04 4.51 6.77
CA SER A 56 -5.73 5.90 7.13
C SER A 56 -6.99 6.79 7.15
N MET A 57 -7.96 6.53 6.27
CA MET A 57 -9.26 7.18 6.29
C MET A 57 -10.07 6.79 7.53
N LEU A 58 -10.02 5.52 7.97
CA LEU A 58 -10.63 5.09 9.24
C LEU A 58 -10.02 5.82 10.45
N ILE A 59 -8.69 5.96 10.47
CA ILE A 59 -7.98 6.70 11.54
C ILE A 59 -8.35 8.18 11.52
N TRP A 60 -8.49 8.79 10.33
CA TRP A 60 -8.97 10.17 10.20
C TRP A 60 -10.36 10.36 10.80
N GLU A 61 -11.30 9.45 10.50
CA GLU A 61 -12.64 9.47 11.09
C GLU A 61 -12.60 9.23 12.61
N LEU A 62 -11.76 8.29 13.07
CA LEU A 62 -11.58 8.02 14.49
C LEU A 62 -11.06 9.24 15.24
N SER A 63 -10.10 9.98 14.68
CA SER A 63 -9.56 11.21 15.30
C SER A 63 -10.66 12.24 15.55
N LYS A 64 -11.60 12.39 14.61
CA LYS A 64 -12.77 13.26 14.76
C LYS A 64 -13.70 12.77 15.88
N CYS A 65 -13.98 11.46 15.93
CA CYS A 65 -14.79 10.87 16.99
C CYS A 65 -14.19 11.07 18.38
N LEU A 66 -12.87 10.97 18.48
CA LEU A 66 -12.11 11.19 19.71
C LEU A 66 -11.90 12.69 20.04
N ARG A 67 -12.37 13.58 19.15
CA ARG A 67 -12.19 15.04 19.26
C ARG A 67 -10.71 15.46 19.36
N VAL A 68 -9.84 14.70 18.67
CA VAL A 68 -8.44 15.06 18.53
C VAL A 68 -8.37 16.26 17.57
N GLU A 69 -7.55 17.24 17.89
CA GLU A 69 -7.24 18.34 16.98
C GLU A 69 -6.48 17.79 15.77
N ASN A 70 -7.08 17.90 14.60
CA ASN A 70 -6.48 17.40 13.35
C ASN A 70 -5.42 18.42 12.88
N THR A 71 -4.20 18.24 13.37
CA THR A 71 -3.06 19.05 12.95
C THR A 71 -2.65 18.73 11.51
N ASN A 72 -1.83 19.61 10.92
CA ASN A 72 -1.27 19.36 9.59
C ASN A 72 -0.50 18.03 9.51
N GLU A 73 0.25 17.67 10.53
CA GLU A 73 1.03 16.42 10.58
C GLU A 73 0.12 15.19 10.53
N ILE A 74 -0.97 15.19 11.29
CA ILE A 74 -1.97 14.11 11.26
C ILE A 74 -2.61 14.03 9.88
N ALA A 75 -2.98 15.18 9.31
CA ALA A 75 -3.59 15.25 7.98
C ALA A 75 -2.64 14.76 6.88
N VAL A 76 -1.35 15.14 6.93
CA VAL A 76 -0.33 14.65 5.97
C VAL A 76 -0.17 13.14 6.06
N CYS A 77 -0.08 12.57 7.28
CA CYS A 77 0.00 11.11 7.44
C CYS A 77 -1.25 10.40 6.87
N ALA A 78 -2.45 10.89 7.20
CA ALA A 78 -3.70 10.32 6.73
C ALA A 78 -3.85 10.41 5.20
N TYR A 79 -3.51 11.56 4.62
CA TYR A 79 -3.54 11.77 3.17
C TYR A 79 -2.52 10.89 2.44
N THR A 80 -1.32 10.74 3.00
CA THR A 80 -0.25 9.89 2.45
C THR A 80 -0.67 8.42 2.39
N GLY A 81 -1.46 7.91 3.33
CA GLY A 81 -2.02 6.56 3.26
C GLY A 81 -3.24 6.45 2.32
N LEU A 82 -4.09 7.47 2.26
CA LEU A 82 -5.29 7.47 1.42
C LEU A 82 -4.95 7.43 -0.08
N VAL A 83 -3.94 8.19 -0.53
CA VAL A 83 -3.61 8.34 -1.95
C VAL A 83 -3.13 7.03 -2.60
N PRO A 84 -2.21 6.23 -2.04
CA PRO A 84 -1.82 4.94 -2.61
C PRO A 84 -2.97 3.93 -2.64
N ASP A 85 -3.74 3.82 -1.56
CA ASP A 85 -4.83 2.84 -1.43
C ASP A 85 -5.99 3.10 -2.39
N THR A 86 -6.18 4.35 -2.79
CA THR A 86 -7.14 4.76 -3.83
C THR A 86 -6.53 4.74 -5.24
N GLY A 87 -5.25 4.35 -5.37
CA GLY A 87 -4.54 4.44 -6.65
C GLY A 87 -4.56 5.85 -7.23
N ARG A 88 -4.29 6.85 -6.42
CA ARG A 88 -4.41 8.28 -6.80
C ARG A 88 -5.85 8.65 -7.17
N PHE A 89 -6.82 8.14 -6.41
CA PHE A 89 -8.27 8.32 -6.65
C PHE A 89 -8.78 7.71 -7.96
N GLN A 90 -8.12 6.68 -8.49
CA GLN A 90 -8.47 6.00 -9.74
C GLN A 90 -9.11 4.62 -9.53
N PHE A 91 -8.98 4.01 -8.34
CA PHE A 91 -9.51 2.68 -8.07
C PHE A 91 -11.00 2.70 -7.72
N GLN A 92 -11.65 1.54 -7.84
CA GLN A 92 -13.08 1.39 -7.59
C GLN A 92 -13.50 1.65 -6.15
N ASN A 93 -12.58 1.54 -5.18
CA ASN A 93 -12.80 1.89 -3.78
C ASN A 93 -12.85 3.41 -3.52
N THR A 94 -12.60 4.24 -4.53
CA THR A 94 -12.68 5.70 -4.45
C THR A 94 -14.11 6.17 -4.60
N ASP A 95 -14.74 6.53 -3.51
CA ASP A 95 -16.09 7.08 -3.47
C ASP A 95 -16.10 8.55 -3.00
N SER A 96 -17.29 9.12 -2.84
CA SER A 96 -17.46 10.49 -2.37
C SER A 96 -16.88 10.74 -0.97
N ARG A 97 -16.82 9.71 -0.12
CA ARG A 97 -16.25 9.80 1.24
C ARG A 97 -14.73 9.96 1.16
N ALA A 98 -14.06 9.25 0.23
CA ALA A 98 -12.62 9.39 0.02
C ALA A 98 -12.26 10.82 -0.40
N PHE A 99 -13.03 11.41 -1.33
CA PHE A 99 -12.83 12.81 -1.73
C PHE A 99 -13.17 13.81 -0.62
N ALA A 100 -14.21 13.56 0.17
CA ALA A 100 -14.56 14.41 1.30
C ALA A 100 -13.44 14.41 2.36
N SER A 101 -12.94 13.22 2.75
CA SER A 101 -11.82 13.11 3.69
C SER A 101 -10.55 13.77 3.14
N ALA A 102 -10.24 13.59 1.84
CA ALA A 102 -9.11 14.26 1.20
C ALA A 102 -9.26 15.79 1.25
N SER A 103 -10.46 16.31 0.98
CA SER A 103 -10.77 17.75 1.08
C SER A 103 -10.54 18.29 2.50
N GLU A 104 -11.03 17.58 3.52
CA GLU A 104 -10.79 17.95 4.92
C GLU A 104 -9.30 17.98 5.26
N MET A 105 -8.53 16.97 4.81
CA MET A 105 -7.09 16.91 5.02
C MET A 105 -6.35 18.08 4.36
N ILE A 106 -6.78 18.47 3.15
CA ILE A 106 -6.23 19.67 2.46
C ILE A 106 -6.57 20.95 3.24
N VAL A 107 -7.79 21.08 3.75
CA VAL A 107 -8.17 22.21 4.61
C VAL A 107 -7.33 22.26 5.89
N ALA A 108 -6.93 21.10 6.44
CA ALA A 108 -6.02 21.00 7.58
C ALA A 108 -4.55 21.32 7.21
N GLY A 109 -4.26 21.67 5.96
CA GLY A 109 -2.96 22.20 5.53
C GLY A 109 -2.09 21.24 4.69
N VAL A 110 -2.63 20.12 4.21
CA VAL A 110 -1.88 19.21 3.34
C VAL A 110 -1.58 19.88 2.01
N ASP A 111 -0.31 19.90 1.61
CA ASP A 111 0.09 20.19 0.24
C ASP A 111 0.07 18.89 -0.59
N ALA A 112 -1.03 18.68 -1.31
CA ALA A 112 -1.23 17.51 -2.15
C ALA A 112 -0.16 17.37 -3.24
N SER A 113 0.43 18.47 -3.70
CA SER A 113 1.47 18.46 -4.74
C SER A 113 2.79 17.90 -4.17
N VAL A 114 3.13 18.29 -2.94
CA VAL A 114 4.30 17.76 -2.23
C VAL A 114 4.14 16.26 -1.99
N VAL A 115 3.01 15.83 -1.41
CA VAL A 115 2.76 14.41 -1.15
C VAL A 115 2.79 13.59 -2.45
N SER A 116 2.16 14.08 -3.53
CA SER A 116 2.16 13.37 -4.82
C SER A 116 3.55 13.25 -5.42
N ARG A 117 4.37 14.30 -5.32
CA ARG A 117 5.75 14.27 -5.79
C ARG A 117 6.58 13.25 -5.02
N GLU A 118 6.50 13.28 -3.68
CA GLU A 118 7.29 12.36 -2.84
C GLU A 118 6.89 10.89 -3.06
N LEU A 119 5.59 10.61 -3.22
CA LEU A 119 5.12 9.24 -3.43
C LEU A 119 5.37 8.71 -4.85
N PHE A 120 5.30 9.56 -5.89
CA PHE A 120 5.20 9.07 -7.27
C PHE A 120 6.19 9.68 -8.26
N GLN A 121 6.84 10.79 -7.93
CA GLN A 121 7.75 11.50 -8.83
C GLN A 121 9.19 11.57 -8.30
N ASN A 122 9.46 10.98 -7.14
CA ASN A 122 10.79 10.90 -6.54
C ASN A 122 11.41 9.50 -6.74
N ARG A 123 11.30 8.99 -7.98
CA ARG A 123 11.84 7.67 -8.33
C ARG A 123 13.34 7.74 -8.56
N THR A 124 14.06 6.71 -8.13
CA THR A 124 15.49 6.57 -8.41
C THR A 124 15.73 6.22 -9.88
N LEU A 125 16.87 6.62 -10.43
CA LEU A 125 17.26 6.18 -11.78
C LEU A 125 17.36 4.63 -11.87
N PRO A 126 17.94 3.91 -10.89
CA PRO A 126 17.87 2.46 -10.80
C PRO A 126 16.46 1.87 -10.95
N SER A 127 15.45 2.47 -10.31
CA SER A 127 14.05 2.03 -10.45
C SER A 127 13.54 2.19 -11.89
N VAL A 128 13.89 3.27 -12.57
CA VAL A 128 13.49 3.52 -13.97
C VAL A 128 14.19 2.56 -14.94
N GLU A 129 15.48 2.28 -14.73
CA GLU A 129 16.23 1.31 -15.54
C GLU A 129 15.71 -0.12 -15.33
N LEU A 130 15.34 -0.48 -14.10
CA LEU A 130 14.74 -1.78 -13.80
C LEU A 130 13.35 -1.92 -14.45
N GLU A 131 12.59 -0.84 -14.51
CA GLU A 131 11.32 -0.79 -15.24
C GLU A 131 11.52 -1.04 -16.74
N ALA A 132 12.52 -0.45 -17.36
CA ALA A 132 12.84 -0.70 -18.76
C ALA A 132 13.18 -2.19 -19.00
N ALA A 133 13.89 -2.84 -18.08
CA ALA A 133 14.15 -4.29 -18.14
C ALA A 133 12.84 -5.09 -18.02
N ALA A 134 11.96 -4.74 -17.09
CA ALA A 134 10.67 -5.38 -16.92
C ALA A 134 9.79 -5.26 -18.18
N ILE A 135 9.75 -4.07 -18.80
CA ILE A 135 9.02 -3.85 -20.06
C ILE A 135 9.58 -4.76 -21.17
N LYS A 136 10.89 -4.86 -21.28
CA LYS A 136 11.58 -5.70 -22.27
C LYS A 136 11.25 -7.19 -22.11
N HIS A 137 11.11 -7.67 -20.88
CA HIS A 137 10.81 -9.07 -20.58
C HIS A 137 9.31 -9.39 -20.59
N MET A 138 8.46 -8.38 -20.79
CA MET A 138 7.02 -8.54 -20.73
C MET A 138 6.48 -9.42 -21.86
N LYS A 139 5.51 -10.24 -21.50
CA LYS A 139 4.74 -11.06 -22.42
C LYS A 139 3.25 -10.88 -22.15
N LEU A 140 2.48 -10.78 -23.21
CA LEU A 140 1.02 -10.80 -23.14
C LEU A 140 0.52 -12.20 -23.45
N ALA A 141 -0.48 -12.66 -22.73
CA ALA A 141 -1.15 -13.94 -22.90
C ALA A 141 -2.67 -13.76 -22.91
N LEU A 142 -3.42 -14.79 -23.25
CA LEU A 142 -4.88 -14.80 -23.27
C LEU A 142 -5.45 -13.59 -24.06
N ASN A 143 -5.04 -13.44 -25.31
CA ASN A 143 -5.44 -12.34 -26.20
C ASN A 143 -5.14 -10.93 -25.61
N GLY A 144 -4.12 -10.80 -24.78
CA GLY A 144 -3.72 -9.52 -24.18
C GLY A 144 -4.35 -9.24 -22.81
N GLU A 145 -5.21 -10.11 -22.31
CA GLU A 145 -5.82 -9.92 -20.97
C GLU A 145 -4.87 -10.18 -19.79
N VAL A 146 -3.77 -10.89 -20.03
CA VAL A 146 -2.77 -11.20 -19.00
C VAL A 146 -1.42 -10.64 -19.41
N ALA A 147 -0.82 -9.83 -18.54
CA ALA A 147 0.56 -9.37 -18.69
C ALA A 147 1.46 -10.07 -17.66
N ILE A 148 2.53 -10.69 -18.13
CA ILE A 148 3.52 -11.36 -17.28
C ILE A 148 4.88 -10.76 -17.58
N SER A 149 5.62 -10.42 -16.53
CA SER A 149 7.00 -9.98 -16.67
C SER A 149 7.86 -10.45 -15.49
N TYR A 150 9.18 -10.29 -15.66
CA TYR A 150 10.14 -10.64 -14.63
C TYR A 150 11.36 -9.71 -14.67
N VAL A 151 12.06 -9.65 -13.54
CA VAL A 151 13.41 -9.07 -13.42
C VAL A 151 14.33 -10.07 -12.76
N THR A 152 15.53 -10.19 -13.29
CA THR A 152 16.58 -11.13 -12.84
C THR A 152 17.61 -10.42 -11.96
N GLN A 153 18.45 -11.19 -11.23
CA GLN A 153 19.58 -10.62 -10.49
C GLN A 153 20.49 -9.77 -11.40
N LYS A 154 20.70 -10.21 -12.65
CA LYS A 154 21.49 -9.43 -13.63
C LYS A 154 20.87 -8.10 -13.99
N ASP A 155 19.52 -8.01 -13.99
CA ASP A 155 18.85 -6.74 -14.24
C ASP A 155 19.02 -5.79 -13.05
N PHE A 156 18.93 -6.32 -11.80
CA PHE A 156 19.25 -5.55 -10.60
C PHE A 156 20.71 -5.05 -10.59
N GLU A 157 21.66 -5.93 -10.88
CA GLU A 157 23.09 -5.57 -10.96
C GLU A 157 23.34 -4.48 -12.01
N ARG A 158 22.79 -4.63 -13.21
CA ARG A 158 22.95 -3.67 -14.32
C ARG A 158 22.37 -2.31 -13.99
N ALA A 159 21.20 -2.27 -13.38
CA ALA A 159 20.53 -1.04 -12.98
C ALA A 159 21.08 -0.46 -11.67
N HIS A 160 22.02 -1.14 -10.99
CA HIS A 160 22.42 -0.80 -9.62
C HIS A 160 21.23 -0.65 -8.66
N ALA A 161 20.17 -1.45 -8.89
CA ALA A 161 18.90 -1.36 -8.19
C ALA A 161 18.88 -2.21 -6.92
N VAL A 162 18.12 -1.76 -5.94
CA VAL A 162 17.82 -2.51 -4.72
C VAL A 162 16.38 -3.05 -4.76
N LYS A 163 16.03 -3.92 -3.81
CA LYS A 163 14.72 -4.57 -3.77
C LYS A 163 13.55 -3.57 -3.82
N ALA A 164 13.68 -2.45 -3.12
CA ALA A 164 12.65 -1.40 -3.08
C ALA A 164 12.37 -0.80 -4.47
N ASP A 165 13.38 -0.69 -5.35
CA ASP A 165 13.23 -0.15 -6.69
C ASP A 165 12.30 -0.98 -7.59
N SER A 166 12.05 -2.24 -7.22
CA SER A 166 11.18 -3.15 -7.99
C SER A 166 9.71 -3.13 -7.58
N GLU A 167 9.34 -2.46 -6.49
CA GLU A 167 7.96 -2.48 -6.00
C GLU A 167 6.96 -1.85 -7.00
N PRO A 168 7.26 -0.75 -7.71
CA PRO A 168 6.31 -0.14 -8.66
C PRO A 168 6.11 -0.92 -9.96
N LEU A 169 6.93 -1.93 -10.26
CA LEU A 169 6.95 -2.59 -11.59
C LEU A 169 5.62 -3.25 -11.98
N ILE A 170 4.85 -3.72 -11.01
CA ILE A 170 3.55 -4.36 -11.27
C ILE A 170 2.53 -3.37 -11.86
N ASP A 171 2.62 -2.09 -11.49
CA ASP A 171 1.66 -1.07 -11.93
C ASP A 171 1.85 -0.71 -13.41
N VAL A 172 3.08 -0.84 -13.91
CA VAL A 172 3.36 -0.68 -15.34
C VAL A 172 2.61 -1.72 -16.16
N LEU A 173 2.59 -2.98 -15.73
CA LEU A 173 1.87 -4.05 -16.41
C LEU A 173 0.35 -3.82 -16.36
N ARG A 174 -0.16 -3.34 -15.23
CA ARG A 174 -1.57 -3.01 -15.06
C ARG A 174 -2.04 -1.84 -15.92
N SER A 175 -1.15 -0.93 -16.28
CA SER A 175 -1.50 0.26 -17.07
C SER A 175 -1.77 -0.04 -18.55
N ILE A 176 -1.50 -1.27 -19.01
CA ILE A 176 -1.67 -1.66 -20.43
C ILE A 176 -3.16 -1.86 -20.72
N ALA A 177 -3.64 -1.22 -21.77
CA ALA A 177 -5.04 -1.35 -22.18
C ALA A 177 -5.42 -2.82 -22.47
N GLY A 178 -6.53 -3.26 -21.89
CA GLY A 178 -7.03 -4.63 -22.04
C GLY A 178 -6.44 -5.63 -21.04
N VAL A 179 -5.39 -5.30 -20.30
CA VAL A 179 -4.85 -6.19 -19.26
C VAL A 179 -5.80 -6.22 -18.07
N ARG A 180 -6.25 -7.42 -17.73
CA ARG A 180 -7.10 -7.70 -16.56
C ARG A 180 -6.33 -8.32 -15.41
N VAL A 181 -5.23 -9.03 -15.72
CA VAL A 181 -4.37 -9.65 -14.71
C VAL A 181 -2.91 -9.31 -15.03
N ALA A 182 -2.20 -8.77 -14.06
CA ALA A 182 -0.77 -8.51 -14.13
C ALA A 182 0.00 -9.42 -13.16
N CYS A 183 1.08 -10.05 -13.65
CA CYS A 183 1.97 -10.90 -12.87
C CYS A 183 3.40 -10.40 -13.00
N MET A 184 4.02 -10.02 -11.89
CA MET A 184 5.42 -9.58 -11.84
C MET A 184 6.25 -10.53 -10.98
N LEU A 185 7.29 -11.14 -11.58
CA LEU A 185 8.20 -12.04 -10.92
C LEU A 185 9.54 -11.33 -10.66
N ARG A 186 10.08 -11.49 -9.46
CA ARG A 186 11.35 -10.88 -9.03
C ARG A 186 12.27 -11.98 -8.51
N ASP A 187 13.40 -12.13 -9.17
CA ASP A 187 14.46 -13.02 -8.72
C ASP A 187 15.15 -12.40 -7.48
N GLN A 188 15.07 -13.09 -6.36
CA GLN A 188 15.72 -12.72 -5.10
C GLN A 188 16.98 -13.55 -4.82
N GLY A 189 17.52 -14.27 -5.82
CA GLY A 189 18.67 -15.13 -5.73
C GLY A 189 18.33 -16.54 -5.26
N THR A 190 17.84 -16.70 -4.05
CA THR A 190 17.44 -18.00 -3.47
C THR A 190 15.95 -18.33 -3.66
N SER A 191 15.15 -17.36 -4.05
CA SER A 191 13.71 -17.50 -4.24
C SER A 191 13.20 -16.55 -5.31
N ILE A 192 11.99 -16.79 -5.81
CA ILE A 192 11.29 -15.89 -6.72
C ILE A 192 10.07 -15.34 -5.99
N ARG A 193 9.98 -14.01 -5.89
CA ARG A 193 8.80 -13.34 -5.36
C ARG A 193 7.87 -12.98 -6.51
N GLY A 194 6.64 -13.50 -6.46
CA GLY A 194 5.56 -13.14 -7.37
C GLY A 194 4.64 -12.08 -6.78
N SER A 195 4.25 -11.09 -7.59
CA SER A 195 3.13 -10.20 -7.30
C SER A 195 2.06 -10.40 -8.36
N LEU A 196 0.81 -10.53 -7.92
CA LEU A 196 -0.35 -10.65 -8.79
C LEU A 196 -1.33 -9.52 -8.49
N ARG A 197 -1.90 -8.93 -9.54
CA ARG A 197 -2.97 -7.92 -9.44
C ARG A 197 -4.02 -8.22 -10.51
N ALA A 198 -5.29 -8.14 -10.13
CA ALA A 198 -6.44 -8.27 -11.02
C ALA A 198 -7.32 -7.03 -10.93
#